data_6584e95af74520d0c8b76a3b3919b1ce
#
_entry.id   6584e95af74520d0c8b76a3b3919b1ce
#
_cell.length_a   1.000
_cell.length_b   1.000
_cell.length_c   1.000
_cell.angle_alpha   90.00
_cell.angle_beta   90.00
_cell.angle_gamma   90.00
#
_symmetry.space_group_name_H-M   'P 1'
#
loop_
_entity.id
_entity.type
_entity.pdbx_description
1 polymer ?
#
loop_
_entity_poly.entity_id
_entity_poly.type
_entity_poly.pdbx_seq_one_letter_code
_entity_poly.pdbx_strand_id
1 'polypeptide(L)'
;MSSFSVVIPCYHDEASLTTLLGQLRSLPGTSSQGVLGVQGILEIIVVDGADDQKCREVCGQYDARWVPCEPCRGQQLLAGTALARGEALWFLHADARLPPDPILAMERALEQNAVGGYFRFRFDAPRAWPALLLEPAIALRCRVGVPYGDQGLFMTRRAYMDAGGHSPWPLFEEVALVRGLRRLGRFVPLHEPLFIDPRRWHRDGWWRRTWVNRNLALAFARGAKPDRLADRYRSKTTI
;
A
#
# COMPACT_ATOMS: atom_id res chain seq x y z
N MET A 1 10.08 -20.14 1.66
CA MET A 1 8.76 -19.67 1.25
C MET A 1 8.20 -18.83 2.38
N SER A 2 7.82 -17.61 2.12
CA SER A 2 7.54 -16.62 3.17
C SER A 2 6.04 -16.55 3.48
N SER A 3 5.70 -16.51 4.76
CA SER A 3 4.34 -16.17 5.21
C SER A 3 4.15 -14.66 5.18
N PHE A 4 3.05 -14.16 4.58
CA PHE A 4 2.78 -12.73 4.45
C PHE A 4 1.74 -12.26 5.47
N SER A 5 2.03 -11.18 6.20
CA SER A 5 1.02 -10.36 6.87
C SER A 5 0.64 -9.20 5.97
N VAL A 6 -0.63 -9.10 5.61
CA VAL A 6 -1.17 -7.98 4.84
C VAL A 6 -1.65 -6.90 5.80
N VAL A 7 -1.18 -5.66 5.63
CA VAL A 7 -1.57 -4.50 6.46
C VAL A 7 -2.28 -3.49 5.57
N ILE A 8 -3.52 -3.13 5.94
CA ILE A 8 -4.40 -2.27 5.16
C ILE A 8 -4.89 -1.11 6.05
N PRO A 9 -4.40 0.13 5.87
CA PRO A 9 -4.98 1.29 6.50
C PRO A 9 -6.32 1.61 5.81
N CYS A 10 -7.39 1.76 6.59
CA CYS A 10 -8.72 2.14 6.13
C CYS A 10 -9.16 3.43 6.80
N TYR A 11 -9.87 4.29 6.06
CA TYR A 11 -10.54 5.48 6.58
C TYR A 11 -11.71 5.85 5.67
N HIS A 12 -12.93 5.54 6.09
CA HIS A 12 -14.18 5.78 5.35
C HIS A 12 -14.17 5.22 3.91
N ASP A 13 -13.62 4.03 3.70
CA ASP A 13 -13.53 3.39 2.37
C ASP A 13 -13.90 1.89 2.42
N GLU A 14 -14.97 1.57 3.18
CA GLU A 14 -15.42 0.20 3.48
C GLU A 14 -15.86 -0.54 2.21
N ALA A 15 -16.44 0.17 1.24
CA ALA A 15 -16.87 -0.44 -0.03
C ALA A 15 -15.67 -0.94 -0.85
N SER A 16 -14.61 -0.14 -0.93
CA SER A 16 -13.37 -0.55 -1.60
C SER A 16 -12.67 -1.67 -0.84
N LEU A 17 -12.63 -1.56 0.51
CA LEU A 17 -12.09 -2.56 1.40
C LEU A 17 -12.77 -3.93 1.22
N THR A 18 -14.11 -3.97 1.16
CA THR A 18 -14.89 -5.20 0.93
C THR A 18 -14.42 -5.92 -0.33
N THR A 19 -14.24 -5.17 -1.42
CA THR A 19 -13.77 -5.74 -2.69
C THR A 19 -12.34 -6.29 -2.57
N LEU A 20 -11.44 -5.54 -1.93
CA LEU A 20 -10.04 -5.97 -1.73
C LEU A 20 -9.97 -7.23 -0.85
N LEU A 21 -10.70 -7.27 0.26
CA LEU A 21 -10.74 -8.43 1.16
C LEU A 21 -11.28 -9.68 0.45
N GLY A 22 -12.32 -9.51 -0.39
CA GLY A 22 -12.84 -10.59 -1.25
C GLY A 22 -11.76 -11.13 -2.19
N GLN A 23 -10.98 -10.25 -2.85
CA GLN A 23 -9.87 -10.67 -3.70
C GLN A 23 -8.77 -11.39 -2.91
N LEU A 24 -8.38 -10.86 -1.75
CA LEU A 24 -7.35 -11.49 -0.89
C LEU A 24 -7.76 -12.88 -0.44
N ARG A 25 -9.03 -13.10 -0.10
CA ARG A 25 -9.55 -14.40 0.31
C ARG A 25 -9.72 -15.39 -0.84
N SER A 26 -9.84 -14.90 -2.08
CA SER A 26 -9.89 -15.76 -3.27
C SER A 26 -8.51 -16.21 -3.78
N LEU A 27 -7.42 -15.67 -3.24
CA LEU A 27 -6.07 -16.06 -3.65
C LEU A 27 -5.76 -17.50 -3.21
N PRO A 28 -5.07 -18.29 -4.05
CA PRO A 28 -4.60 -19.61 -3.67
C PRO A 28 -3.69 -19.55 -2.43
N GLY A 29 -3.86 -20.48 -1.49
CA GLY A 29 -3.03 -20.54 -0.27
C GLY A 29 -3.46 -19.59 0.86
N THR A 30 -4.58 -18.87 0.73
CA THR A 30 -5.17 -18.13 1.83
C THR A 30 -5.95 -19.09 2.72
N SER A 31 -5.36 -19.52 3.85
CA SER A 31 -6.01 -20.45 4.78
C SER A 31 -6.77 -19.71 5.87
N SER A 32 -8.02 -20.09 6.11
CA SER A 32 -8.82 -19.68 7.27
C SER A 32 -8.44 -20.40 8.57
N GLN A 33 -7.51 -21.35 8.52
CA GLN A 33 -7.01 -22.06 9.68
C GLN A 33 -5.48 -22.15 9.58
N GLY A 34 -4.80 -21.65 10.60
CA GLY A 34 -3.34 -21.61 10.70
C GLY A 34 -2.68 -23.00 10.73
N VAL A 35 -2.73 -23.69 9.61
CA VAL A 35 -2.02 -24.97 9.40
C VAL A 35 -0.57 -24.62 9.05
N LEU A 36 0.35 -25.01 9.91
CA LEU A 36 1.80 -24.97 9.68
C LEU A 36 2.12 -25.59 8.30
N GLY A 37 2.67 -24.76 7.40
CA GLY A 37 3.16 -25.20 6.10
C GLY A 37 2.45 -24.65 4.86
N VAL A 38 1.45 -23.78 4.99
CA VAL A 38 0.76 -23.16 3.84
C VAL A 38 1.48 -21.88 3.41
N GLN A 39 1.97 -21.90 2.18
CA GLN A 39 2.54 -20.73 1.49
C GLN A 39 1.43 -19.72 1.22
N GLY A 40 1.67 -18.44 1.55
CA GLY A 40 0.73 -17.40 1.19
C GLY A 40 0.44 -16.39 2.31
N ILE A 41 -0.79 -15.90 2.33
CA ILE A 41 -1.23 -14.92 3.33
C ILE A 41 -1.52 -15.62 4.65
N LEU A 42 -0.74 -15.28 5.67
CA LEU A 42 -0.92 -15.76 7.05
C LEU A 42 -2.07 -15.05 7.74
N GLU A 43 -2.16 -13.73 7.55
CA GLU A 43 -3.16 -12.89 8.20
C GLU A 43 -3.40 -11.59 7.42
N ILE A 44 -4.57 -11.02 7.59
CA ILE A 44 -4.95 -9.71 7.08
C ILE A 44 -5.29 -8.81 8.27
N ILE A 45 -4.62 -7.67 8.38
CA ILE A 45 -4.79 -6.70 9.46
C ILE A 45 -5.30 -5.41 8.84
N VAL A 46 -6.52 -5.02 9.17
CA VAL A 46 -7.13 -3.76 8.76
C VAL A 46 -7.04 -2.78 9.91
N VAL A 47 -6.37 -1.65 9.69
CA VAL A 47 -6.23 -0.61 10.70
C VAL A 47 -7.13 0.54 10.33
N ASP A 48 -8.19 0.71 11.12
CA ASP A 48 -9.27 1.65 10.86
C ASP A 48 -9.03 2.98 11.57
N GLY A 49 -8.88 4.05 10.80
CA GLY A 49 -8.69 5.41 11.32
C GLY A 49 -10.00 6.13 11.65
N ALA A 50 -11.16 5.52 11.36
CA ALA A 50 -12.47 6.10 11.64
C ALA A 50 -13.15 5.48 12.86
N ASP A 51 -12.63 4.35 13.37
CA ASP A 51 -13.28 3.53 14.42
C ASP A 51 -14.75 3.20 14.06
N ASP A 52 -14.97 2.81 12.78
CA ASP A 52 -16.30 2.64 12.22
C ASP A 52 -16.79 1.19 12.40
N GLN A 53 -18.00 1.04 12.93
CA GLN A 53 -18.66 -0.26 13.09
C GLN A 53 -18.80 -1.03 11.76
N LYS A 54 -19.03 -0.34 10.64
CA LYS A 54 -19.09 -0.97 9.30
C LYS A 54 -17.76 -1.57 8.89
N CYS A 55 -16.66 -0.86 9.14
CA CYS A 55 -15.32 -1.39 8.87
C CYS A 55 -15.07 -2.67 9.68
N ARG A 56 -15.46 -2.68 10.96
CA ARG A 56 -15.35 -3.85 11.84
C ARG A 56 -16.19 -5.03 11.34
N GLU A 57 -17.43 -4.77 10.91
CA GLU A 57 -18.34 -5.81 10.37
C GLU A 57 -17.77 -6.40 9.07
N VAL A 58 -17.27 -5.58 8.15
CA VAL A 58 -16.60 -6.03 6.93
C VAL A 58 -15.39 -6.90 7.28
N CYS A 59 -14.56 -6.49 8.23
CA CYS A 59 -13.42 -7.31 8.66
C CYS A 59 -13.85 -8.68 9.18
N GLY A 60 -14.92 -8.73 9.99
CA GLY A 60 -15.48 -9.98 10.51
C GLY A 60 -15.98 -10.94 9.42
N GLN A 61 -16.60 -10.41 8.36
CA GLN A 61 -17.09 -11.20 7.22
C GLN A 61 -15.95 -11.88 6.44
N TYR A 62 -14.77 -11.28 6.41
CA TYR A 62 -13.60 -11.78 5.68
C TYR A 62 -12.50 -12.34 6.61
N ASP A 63 -12.80 -12.61 7.89
CA ASP A 63 -11.81 -13.10 8.86
C ASP A 63 -10.52 -12.26 8.86
N ALA A 64 -10.67 -10.94 8.73
CA ALA A 64 -9.59 -9.98 8.84
C ALA A 64 -9.56 -9.39 10.26
N ARG A 65 -8.37 -9.21 10.81
CA ARG A 65 -8.20 -8.59 12.11
C ARG A 65 -8.44 -7.10 12.02
N TRP A 66 -9.50 -6.60 12.65
CA TRP A 66 -9.79 -5.18 12.77
C TRP A 66 -9.05 -4.55 13.96
N VAL A 67 -8.49 -3.35 13.75
CA VAL A 67 -7.72 -2.60 14.75
C VAL A 67 -8.09 -1.12 14.65
N PRO A 68 -8.64 -0.49 15.70
CA PRO A 68 -8.88 0.94 15.69
C PRO A 68 -7.58 1.75 15.87
N CYS A 69 -7.51 2.91 15.23
CA CYS A 69 -6.35 3.81 15.30
C CYS A 69 -6.80 5.25 15.01
N GLU A 70 -6.03 6.23 15.45
CA GLU A 70 -6.21 7.62 15.01
C GLU A 70 -5.99 7.77 13.49
N PRO A 71 -6.69 8.72 12.82
CA PRO A 71 -6.67 8.88 11.37
C PRO A 71 -5.34 9.46 10.85
N CYS A 72 -4.28 8.71 11.02
CA CYS A 72 -2.95 9.01 10.50
C CYS A 72 -2.37 7.78 9.82
N ARG A 73 -2.19 7.83 8.50
CA ARG A 73 -1.79 6.65 7.72
C ARG A 73 -0.49 6.01 8.19
N GLY A 74 0.53 6.80 8.53
CA GLY A 74 1.77 6.26 9.07
C GLY A 74 1.58 5.56 10.42
N GLN A 75 0.76 6.11 11.31
CA GLN A 75 0.44 5.47 12.59
C GLN A 75 -0.37 4.19 12.39
N GLN A 76 -1.34 4.20 11.47
CA GLN A 76 -2.11 3.00 11.13
C GLN A 76 -1.19 1.88 10.61
N LEU A 77 -0.26 2.19 9.71
CA LEU A 77 0.71 1.21 9.19
C LEU A 77 1.65 0.68 10.29
N LEU A 78 2.11 1.52 11.18
CA LEU A 78 2.91 1.12 12.35
C LEU A 78 2.11 0.21 13.29
N ALA A 79 0.87 0.58 13.64
CA ALA A 79 0.01 -0.21 14.51
C ALA A 79 -0.28 -1.60 13.92
N GLY A 80 -0.59 -1.67 12.62
CA GLY A 80 -0.79 -2.95 11.94
C GLY A 80 0.48 -3.80 11.91
N THR A 81 1.62 -3.20 11.64
CA THR A 81 2.90 -3.92 11.61
C THR A 81 3.30 -4.47 12.97
N ALA A 82 3.02 -3.75 14.06
CA ALA A 82 3.30 -4.21 15.42
C ALA A 82 2.55 -5.50 15.78
N LEU A 83 1.42 -5.73 15.14
CA LEU A 83 0.57 -6.92 15.35
C LEU A 83 0.85 -8.04 14.35
N ALA A 84 1.56 -7.73 13.27
CA ALA A 84 1.86 -8.65 12.19
C ALA A 84 2.81 -9.76 12.64
N ARG A 85 2.61 -11.01 12.18
CA ARG A 85 3.39 -12.22 12.57
C ARG A 85 4.11 -12.86 11.40
N GLY A 86 3.74 -12.54 10.16
CA GLY A 86 4.35 -13.09 8.94
C GLY A 86 5.84 -12.76 8.81
N GLU A 87 6.58 -13.58 8.10
CA GLU A 87 8.00 -13.36 7.78
C GLU A 87 8.20 -12.22 6.80
N ALA A 88 7.18 -11.94 6.00
CA ALA A 88 7.12 -10.81 5.08
C ALA A 88 5.87 -9.96 5.35
N LEU A 89 5.97 -8.69 5.05
CA LEU A 89 4.93 -7.69 5.20
C LEU A 89 4.50 -7.22 3.80
N TRP A 90 3.19 -7.07 3.61
CA TRP A 90 2.61 -6.52 2.39
C TRP A 90 1.64 -5.39 2.75
N PHE A 91 1.91 -4.19 2.28
CA PHE A 91 1.10 -3.00 2.57
C PHE A 91 0.23 -2.66 1.37
N LEU A 92 -1.09 -2.61 1.58
CA LEU A 92 -2.08 -2.30 0.54
C LEU A 92 -2.96 -1.14 0.95
N HIS A 93 -3.37 -0.31 0.01
CA HIS A 93 -4.46 0.63 0.21
C HIS A 93 -5.81 -0.08 0.05
N ALA A 94 -6.85 0.38 0.75
CA ALA A 94 -8.18 -0.23 0.70
C ALA A 94 -8.80 -0.23 -0.72
N ASP A 95 -8.41 0.71 -1.57
CA ASP A 95 -8.89 0.87 -2.96
C ASP A 95 -8.00 0.15 -4.01
N ALA A 96 -7.03 -0.65 -3.58
CA ALA A 96 -6.22 -1.46 -4.48
C ALA A 96 -7.02 -2.62 -5.09
N ARG A 97 -6.65 -3.01 -6.32
CA ARG A 97 -7.14 -4.23 -6.99
C ARG A 97 -5.94 -5.09 -7.37
N LEU A 98 -6.03 -6.36 -7.05
CA LEU A 98 -4.89 -7.28 -7.13
C LEU A 98 -4.70 -7.83 -8.56
N PRO A 99 -3.45 -8.10 -8.97
CA PRO A 99 -3.17 -8.95 -10.13
C PRO A 99 -3.53 -10.42 -9.83
N PRO A 100 -3.54 -11.32 -10.83
CA PRO A 100 -3.92 -12.71 -10.64
C PRO A 100 -3.09 -13.48 -9.60
N ASP A 101 -1.78 -13.35 -9.62
CA ASP A 101 -0.86 -14.14 -8.77
C ASP A 101 0.14 -13.27 -8.01
N PRO A 102 -0.32 -12.36 -7.12
CA PRO A 102 0.55 -11.42 -6.44
C PRO A 102 1.54 -12.09 -5.48
N ILE A 103 1.12 -13.16 -4.80
CA ILE A 103 1.94 -13.89 -3.83
C ILE A 103 3.14 -14.53 -4.53
N LEU A 104 2.91 -15.25 -5.63
CA LEU A 104 3.97 -15.89 -6.39
C LEU A 104 4.99 -14.87 -6.93
N ALA A 105 4.54 -13.69 -7.35
CA ALA A 105 5.43 -12.63 -7.82
C ALA A 105 6.32 -12.09 -6.68
N MET A 106 5.75 -11.88 -5.49
CA MET A 106 6.51 -11.45 -4.31
C MET A 106 7.50 -12.51 -3.83
N GLU A 107 7.08 -13.77 -3.76
CA GLU A 107 7.95 -14.90 -3.36
C GLU A 107 9.16 -15.02 -4.28
N ARG A 108 8.95 -15.03 -5.59
CA ARG A 108 10.04 -15.08 -6.59
C ARG A 108 11.06 -13.94 -6.39
N ALA A 109 10.59 -12.73 -6.08
CA ALA A 109 11.48 -11.62 -5.81
C ALA A 109 12.31 -11.84 -4.53
N LEU A 110 11.68 -12.30 -3.45
CA LEU A 110 12.37 -12.59 -2.17
C LEU A 110 13.35 -13.76 -2.30
N GLU A 111 12.99 -14.83 -3.01
CA GLU A 111 13.88 -15.97 -3.31
C GLU A 111 15.12 -15.56 -4.11
N GLN A 112 14.99 -14.52 -4.94
CA GLN A 112 16.11 -13.90 -5.66
C GLN A 112 16.90 -12.89 -4.81
N ASN A 113 16.82 -12.98 -3.49
CA ASN A 113 17.51 -12.11 -2.51
C ASN A 113 17.11 -10.62 -2.61
N ALA A 114 15.90 -10.31 -3.05
CA ALA A 114 15.38 -8.97 -2.85
C ALA A 114 15.01 -8.77 -1.36
N VAL A 115 15.31 -7.62 -0.78
CA VAL A 115 14.84 -7.24 0.56
C VAL A 115 13.36 -6.89 0.57
N GLY A 116 12.79 -6.61 -0.61
CA GLY A 116 11.40 -6.25 -0.86
C GLY A 116 11.23 -5.65 -2.23
N GLY A 117 10.05 -5.10 -2.49
CA GLY A 117 9.72 -4.50 -3.76
C GLY A 117 8.35 -3.81 -3.76
N TYR A 118 7.89 -3.53 -4.96
CA TYR A 118 6.61 -2.88 -5.19
C TYR A 118 6.02 -3.29 -6.54
N PHE A 119 4.69 -3.25 -6.65
CA PHE A 119 3.96 -3.55 -7.87
C PHE A 119 4.01 -2.38 -8.85
N ARG A 120 3.91 -2.68 -10.14
CA ARG A 120 3.75 -1.66 -11.16
C ARG A 120 2.38 -0.97 -10.99
N PHE A 121 2.40 0.35 -10.89
CA PHE A 121 1.17 1.14 -10.82
C PHE A 121 0.38 1.06 -12.13
N ARG A 122 -0.93 0.85 -12.04
CA ARG A 122 -1.86 0.95 -13.15
C ARG A 122 -3.20 1.51 -12.69
N PHE A 123 -3.85 2.29 -13.54
CA PHE A 123 -5.21 2.74 -13.27
C PHE A 123 -6.22 1.61 -13.55
N ASP A 124 -7.17 1.41 -12.62
CA ASP A 124 -8.31 0.51 -12.78
C ASP A 124 -9.42 1.19 -13.58
N ALA A 125 -9.16 1.40 -14.86
CA ALA A 125 -10.09 2.04 -15.79
C ALA A 125 -9.81 1.59 -17.24
N PRO A 126 -10.81 1.73 -18.14
CA PRO A 126 -10.55 1.65 -19.57
C PRO A 126 -9.40 2.60 -19.94
N ARG A 127 -8.52 2.16 -20.84
CA ARG A 127 -7.32 2.93 -21.22
C ARG A 127 -7.69 4.30 -21.80
N ALA A 128 -7.68 5.31 -20.93
CA ALA A 128 -7.78 6.72 -21.33
C ALA A 128 -6.40 7.25 -21.72
N TRP A 129 -6.33 8.15 -22.70
CA TRP A 129 -5.06 8.72 -23.15
C TRP A 129 -4.22 9.36 -22.02
N PRO A 130 -4.78 10.03 -20.99
CA PRO A 130 -3.97 10.53 -19.88
C PRO A 130 -3.26 9.41 -19.10
N ALA A 131 -3.90 8.25 -18.88
CA ALA A 131 -3.29 7.10 -18.20
C ALA A 131 -2.10 6.54 -18.98
N LEU A 132 -2.17 6.51 -20.32
CA LEU A 132 -1.08 6.05 -21.18
C LEU A 132 0.21 6.86 -21.03
N LEU A 133 0.10 8.14 -20.66
CA LEU A 133 1.25 9.01 -20.39
C LEU A 133 1.68 8.96 -18.91
N LEU A 134 0.73 8.90 -18.00
CA LEU A 134 0.99 8.97 -16.56
C LEU A 134 1.60 7.68 -16.00
N GLU A 135 1.15 6.51 -16.45
CA GLU A 135 1.66 5.23 -15.98
C GLU A 135 3.18 5.05 -16.24
N PRO A 136 3.70 5.30 -17.45
CA PRO A 136 5.15 5.28 -17.71
C PRO A 136 5.92 6.33 -16.90
N ALA A 137 5.36 7.54 -16.74
CA ALA A 137 5.99 8.60 -15.95
C ALA A 137 6.07 8.22 -14.46
N ILE A 138 5.02 7.58 -13.91
CA ILE A 138 5.02 7.03 -12.56
C ILE A 138 6.07 5.91 -12.43
N ALA A 139 6.13 4.99 -13.40
CA ALA A 139 7.10 3.90 -13.40
C ALA A 139 8.55 4.42 -13.41
N LEU A 140 8.84 5.44 -14.23
CA LEU A 140 10.16 6.10 -14.26
C LEU A 140 10.47 6.78 -12.91
N ARG A 141 9.52 7.53 -12.35
CA ARG A 141 9.66 8.14 -11.02
C ARG A 141 10.01 7.10 -9.96
N CYS A 142 9.36 5.95 -9.97
CA CYS A 142 9.59 4.91 -8.97
C CYS A 142 10.96 4.24 -9.09
N ARG A 143 11.54 4.20 -10.30
CA ARG A 143 12.90 3.68 -10.51
C ARG A 143 13.97 4.62 -9.96
N VAL A 144 13.85 5.91 -10.23
CA VAL A 144 14.87 6.92 -9.84
C VAL A 144 14.56 7.61 -8.51
N GLY A 145 13.29 7.64 -8.10
CA GLY A 145 12.80 8.24 -6.85
C GLY A 145 12.19 7.19 -5.93
N VAL A 146 11.05 7.49 -5.33
CA VAL A 146 10.39 6.62 -4.33
C VAL A 146 9.03 6.14 -4.88
N PRO A 147 8.77 4.82 -4.92
CA PRO A 147 7.40 4.31 -5.05
C PRO A 147 6.61 4.70 -3.81
N TYR A 148 5.34 5.08 -3.99
CA TYR A 148 4.46 5.43 -2.88
C TYR A 148 3.64 4.22 -2.42
N GLY A 149 2.95 4.35 -1.28
CA GLY A 149 2.19 3.27 -0.66
C GLY A 149 1.07 2.67 -1.53
N ASP A 150 0.57 3.43 -2.52
CA ASP A 150 -0.40 2.98 -3.52
C ASP A 150 0.12 1.89 -4.47
N GLN A 151 1.40 1.55 -4.39
CA GLN A 151 2.03 0.51 -5.21
C GLN A 151 2.23 -0.82 -4.49
N GLY A 152 1.55 -1.06 -3.39
CA GLY A 152 1.57 -2.35 -2.69
C GLY A 152 2.97 -2.77 -2.28
N LEU A 153 3.63 -1.96 -1.44
CA LEU A 153 4.98 -2.23 -0.97
C LEU A 153 5.02 -3.55 -0.20
N PHE A 154 5.99 -4.39 -0.51
CA PHE A 154 6.25 -5.62 0.24
C PHE A 154 7.73 -5.75 0.60
N MET A 155 8.03 -6.40 1.70
CA MET A 155 9.40 -6.62 2.16
C MET A 155 9.47 -7.69 3.24
N THR A 156 10.65 -8.24 3.47
CA THR A 156 10.84 -9.10 4.64
C THR A 156 10.65 -8.28 5.92
N ARG A 157 10.12 -8.90 6.97
CA ARG A 157 9.96 -8.25 8.29
C ARG A 157 11.30 -7.72 8.79
N ARG A 158 12.39 -8.50 8.62
CA ARG A 158 13.72 -8.07 9.00
C ARG A 158 14.14 -6.78 8.30
N ALA A 159 13.99 -6.73 6.98
CA ALA A 159 14.32 -5.54 6.19
C ALA A 159 13.48 -4.32 6.61
N TYR A 160 12.19 -4.51 6.94
CA TYR A 160 11.34 -3.44 7.47
C TYR A 160 11.88 -2.87 8.77
N MET A 161 12.26 -3.73 9.72
CA MET A 161 12.82 -3.30 11.02
C MET A 161 14.19 -2.62 10.85
N ASP A 162 15.08 -3.23 10.06
CA ASP A 162 16.43 -2.71 9.80
C ASP A 162 16.38 -1.36 9.03
N ALA A 163 15.35 -1.13 8.21
CA ALA A 163 15.14 0.14 7.52
C ALA A 163 14.47 1.23 8.38
N GLY A 164 14.03 0.90 9.60
CA GLY A 164 13.41 1.82 10.56
C GLY A 164 11.88 1.98 10.42
N GLY A 165 11.22 1.18 9.59
CA GLY A 165 9.76 1.19 9.44
C GLY A 165 9.18 2.44 8.78
N HIS A 166 7.84 2.55 8.80
CA HIS A 166 7.14 3.74 8.34
C HIS A 166 7.33 4.91 9.31
N SER A 167 7.36 6.13 8.78
CA SER A 167 7.29 7.32 9.62
C SER A 167 5.85 7.53 10.12
N PRO A 168 5.64 8.04 11.37
CA PRO A 168 4.30 8.28 11.92
C PRO A 168 3.65 9.53 11.31
N TRP A 169 3.66 9.64 9.99
CA TRP A 169 3.19 10.82 9.24
C TRP A 169 1.92 10.52 8.45
N PRO A 170 1.04 11.52 8.27
CA PRO A 170 -0.19 11.33 7.50
C PRO A 170 0.04 11.29 5.98
N LEU A 171 1.24 11.69 5.51
CA LEU A 171 1.62 11.70 4.10
C LEU A 171 3.13 11.51 3.96
N PHE A 172 3.59 10.78 2.92
CA PHE A 172 5.00 10.45 2.65
C PHE A 172 5.65 9.59 3.73
N GLU A 173 4.87 8.85 4.49
CA GLU A 173 5.29 7.97 5.57
C GLU A 173 6.24 6.86 5.13
N GLU A 174 6.17 6.43 3.87
CA GLU A 174 6.99 5.38 3.27
C GLU A 174 8.35 5.86 2.75
N VAL A 175 8.58 7.17 2.63
CA VAL A 175 9.77 7.71 1.95
C VAL A 175 11.07 7.32 2.66
N ALA A 176 11.10 7.43 3.99
CA ALA A 176 12.26 7.03 4.78
C ALA A 176 12.49 5.52 4.71
N LEU A 177 11.43 4.74 4.83
CA LEU A 177 11.44 3.28 4.72
C LEU A 177 12.03 2.82 3.39
N VAL A 178 11.50 3.31 2.26
CA VAL A 178 11.99 2.91 0.92
C VAL A 178 13.46 3.28 0.72
N ARG A 179 13.88 4.44 1.21
CA ARG A 179 15.31 4.82 1.17
C ARG A 179 16.17 3.89 2.02
N GLY A 180 15.69 3.48 3.19
CA GLY A 180 16.34 2.50 4.06
C GLY A 180 16.46 1.15 3.36
N LEU A 181 15.37 0.62 2.83
CA LEU A 181 15.34 -0.66 2.11
C LEU A 181 16.34 -0.70 0.94
N ARG A 182 16.45 0.38 0.16
CA ARG A 182 17.41 0.48 -0.95
C ARG A 182 18.87 0.51 -0.52
N ARG A 183 19.17 0.91 0.73
CA ARG A 183 20.52 0.83 1.31
C ARG A 183 20.84 -0.57 1.81
N LEU A 184 19.82 -1.30 2.27
CA LEU A 184 19.97 -2.67 2.78
C LEU A 184 20.17 -3.69 1.66
N GLY A 185 19.58 -3.46 0.48
CA GLY A 185 19.71 -4.40 -0.62
C GLY A 185 18.81 -4.09 -1.82
N ARG A 186 18.58 -5.13 -2.62
CA ARG A 186 17.75 -5.02 -3.83
C ARG A 186 16.27 -4.79 -3.46
N PHE A 187 15.75 -3.60 -3.76
CA PHE A 187 14.34 -3.26 -3.66
C PHE A 187 13.77 -3.12 -5.08
N VAL A 188 12.97 -4.08 -5.51
CA VAL A 188 12.69 -4.34 -6.93
C VAL A 188 11.28 -3.97 -7.36
N PRO A 189 11.09 -3.45 -8.59
CA PRO A 189 9.77 -3.36 -9.20
C PRO A 189 9.31 -4.73 -9.68
N LEU A 190 8.08 -5.11 -9.39
CA LEU A 190 7.43 -6.25 -10.01
C LEU A 190 6.86 -5.88 -11.39
N HIS A 191 6.73 -6.87 -12.27
CA HIS A 191 6.09 -6.71 -13.58
C HIS A 191 4.56 -6.67 -13.48
N GLU A 192 4.02 -7.35 -12.49
CA GLU A 192 2.60 -7.46 -12.19
C GLU A 192 2.04 -6.08 -11.81
N PRO A 193 0.92 -5.66 -12.41
CA PRO A 193 0.30 -4.38 -12.09
C PRO A 193 -0.58 -4.48 -10.85
N LEU A 194 -0.46 -3.55 -9.93
CA LEU A 194 -1.50 -3.25 -8.96
C LEU A 194 -2.40 -2.17 -9.53
N PHE A 195 -3.71 -2.41 -9.54
CA PHE A 195 -4.67 -1.49 -10.12
C PHE A 195 -5.21 -0.56 -9.03
N ILE A 196 -5.26 0.74 -9.34
CA ILE A 196 -5.67 1.80 -8.42
C ILE A 196 -6.87 2.53 -9.00
N ASP A 197 -7.89 2.73 -8.17
CA ASP A 197 -9.11 3.42 -8.55
C ASP A 197 -8.79 4.87 -9.01
N PRO A 198 -9.13 5.24 -10.26
CA PRO A 198 -8.87 6.58 -10.78
C PRO A 198 -9.89 7.63 -10.33
N ARG A 199 -10.85 7.30 -9.43
CA ARG A 199 -11.95 8.20 -8.99
C ARG A 199 -11.47 9.62 -8.64
N ARG A 200 -10.28 9.75 -8.01
CA ARG A 200 -9.70 11.05 -7.66
C ARG A 200 -9.24 11.84 -8.88
N TRP A 201 -8.68 11.15 -9.89
CA TRP A 201 -8.29 11.79 -11.16
C TRP A 201 -9.49 12.17 -12.01
N HIS A 202 -10.54 11.34 -12.01
CA HIS A 202 -11.79 11.68 -12.68
C HIS A 202 -12.47 12.88 -12.04
N ARG A 203 -12.57 12.93 -10.71
CA ARG A 203 -13.17 14.05 -9.97
C ARG A 203 -12.40 15.34 -10.11
N ASP A 204 -11.08 15.31 -9.90
CA ASP A 204 -10.23 16.50 -9.78
C ASP A 204 -9.65 16.97 -11.13
N GLY A 205 -9.78 16.15 -12.18
CA GLY A 205 -9.11 16.32 -13.47
C GLY A 205 -7.67 15.74 -13.46
N TRP A 206 -7.33 14.97 -14.50
CA TRP A 206 -6.09 14.20 -14.60
C TRP A 206 -4.83 15.05 -14.40
N TRP A 207 -4.73 16.18 -15.11
CA TRP A 207 -3.56 17.05 -15.06
C TRP A 207 -3.47 17.84 -13.77
N ARG A 208 -4.61 18.37 -13.29
CA ARG A 208 -4.67 19.13 -12.03
C ARG A 208 -4.24 18.23 -10.86
N ARG A 209 -4.77 17.00 -10.78
CA ARG A 209 -4.41 16.05 -9.72
C ARG A 209 -2.93 15.70 -9.76
N THR A 210 -2.41 15.37 -10.94
CA THR A 210 -0.99 15.06 -11.14
C THR A 210 -0.08 16.24 -10.75
N TRP A 211 -0.45 17.45 -11.13
CA TRP A 211 0.30 18.65 -10.76
C TRP A 211 0.29 18.90 -9.25
N VAL A 212 -0.87 18.72 -8.56
CA VAL A 212 -0.98 18.84 -7.11
C VAL A 212 -0.07 17.81 -6.42
N ASN A 213 -0.14 16.54 -6.82
CA ASN A 213 0.69 15.48 -6.26
C ASN A 213 2.19 15.77 -6.44
N ARG A 214 2.59 16.24 -7.63
CA ARG A 214 3.98 16.63 -7.90
C ARG A 214 4.44 17.78 -7.01
N ASN A 215 3.62 18.82 -6.83
CA ASN A 215 3.98 19.96 -5.99
C ASN A 215 4.09 19.59 -4.51
N LEU A 216 3.23 18.69 -4.02
CA LEU A 216 3.34 18.17 -2.66
C LEU A 216 4.65 17.39 -2.47
N ALA A 217 5.01 16.54 -3.44
CA ALA A 217 6.27 15.79 -3.40
C ALA A 217 7.50 16.72 -3.45
N LEU A 218 7.47 17.77 -4.27
CA LEU A 218 8.53 18.76 -4.32
C LEU A 218 8.63 19.59 -3.04
N ALA A 219 7.50 19.98 -2.44
CA ALA A 219 7.47 20.68 -1.17
C ALA A 219 8.04 19.81 -0.03
N PHE A 220 7.66 18.52 0.00
CA PHE A 220 8.23 17.55 0.94
C PHE A 220 9.75 17.41 0.75
N ALA A 221 10.22 17.27 -0.47
CA ALA A 221 11.65 17.16 -0.78
C ALA A 221 12.46 18.40 -0.36
N ARG A 222 11.80 19.58 -0.29
CA ARG A 222 12.36 20.84 0.21
C ARG A 222 12.22 21.03 1.73
N GLY A 223 11.76 20.02 2.46
CA GLY A 223 11.66 20.03 3.92
C GLY A 223 10.33 20.55 4.50
N ALA A 224 9.27 20.65 3.69
CA ALA A 224 7.95 21.00 4.22
C ALA A 224 7.42 19.88 5.15
N LYS A 225 6.83 20.26 6.27
CA LYS A 225 6.30 19.31 7.27
C LYS A 225 5.13 18.48 6.70
N PRO A 226 5.13 17.14 6.89
CA PRO A 226 4.09 16.24 6.38
C PRO A 226 2.66 16.63 6.79
N ASP A 227 2.45 17.08 8.04
CA ASP A 227 1.14 17.50 8.53
C ASP A 227 0.56 18.67 7.71
N ARG A 228 1.36 19.70 7.47
CA ARG A 228 0.93 20.84 6.63
C ARG A 228 0.64 20.43 5.19
N LEU A 229 1.35 19.42 4.69
CA LEU A 229 1.10 18.90 3.35
C LEU A 229 -0.18 18.06 3.31
N ALA A 230 -0.47 17.31 4.35
CA ALA A 230 -1.71 16.56 4.48
C ALA A 230 -2.94 17.48 4.54
N ASP A 231 -2.87 18.59 5.26
CA ASP A 231 -3.95 19.59 5.29
C ASP A 231 -4.20 20.19 3.90
N ARG A 232 -3.14 20.53 3.18
CA ARG A 232 -3.24 21.00 1.78
C ARG A 232 -3.78 19.93 0.83
N TYR A 233 -3.47 18.65 1.09
CA TYR A 233 -3.98 17.54 0.31
C TYR A 233 -5.48 17.38 0.53
N ARG A 234 -5.97 17.50 1.77
CA ARG A 234 -7.39 17.42 2.15
C ARG A 234 -8.17 18.64 1.62
N SER A 235 -7.69 19.86 1.87
CA SER A 235 -8.38 21.10 1.48
C SER A 235 -8.57 21.26 -0.03
N LYS A 236 -7.66 20.73 -0.86
CA LYS A 236 -7.78 20.72 -2.32
C LYS A 236 -8.64 19.57 -2.84
N THR A 237 -9.10 18.69 -1.96
CA THR A 237 -9.99 17.56 -2.28
C THR A 237 -11.46 17.91 -1.99
N THR A 238 -11.74 19.04 -1.33
CA THR A 238 -13.07 19.48 -0.83
C THR A 238 -13.66 20.66 -1.66
N ILE A 239 -13.38 20.77 -2.96
CA ILE A 239 -14.06 21.72 -3.84
C ILE A 239 -14.68 20.96 -5.02
#